data_145997b480da9080f4240bea9adff0fd
#
_entry.id   145997b480da9080f4240bea9adff0fd
#
_cell.length_a   1.000
_cell.length_b   1.000
_cell.length_c   1.000
_cell.angle_alpha   90.00
_cell.angle_beta   90.00
_cell.angle_gamma   90.00
#
_symmetry.space_group_name_H-M   'P 1'
#
loop_
_entity.id
_entity.type
_entity.pdbx_description
1 polymer ?
#
loop_
_entity_poly.entity_id
_entity_poly.type
_entity_poly.pdbx_seq_one_letter_code
_entity_poly.pdbx_strand_id
1 'polypeptide(L)'
;MRALNFTILFLFAGIACYSQPQVGLTLIASGFDNPIDITNAGDDRLFIVEQPGEISIIQSSGTVNSTPFLDITSIVNDGGSEQGLLGMAFHPDYSSNGYFYVHYTNSAGDGQISRFNVSSGDPDIADNLSEFPILTVSQPYSNHNGGCIKFGPDNY
;
A
#
# COMPACT_ATOMS: atom_id res chain seq x y z
N MET A 1 -26.84 9.97 79.96
CA MET A 1 -26.37 10.58 78.72
C MET A 1 -25.59 9.52 77.95
N ARG A 2 -26.14 9.04 76.77
CA ARG A 2 -25.43 8.06 75.93
C ARG A 2 -24.71 8.83 74.83
N ALA A 3 -23.36 8.71 74.75
CA ALA A 3 -22.58 9.26 73.70
C ALA A 3 -22.76 8.45 72.41
N LEU A 4 -23.10 9.13 71.30
CA LEU A 4 -23.28 8.54 69.99
C LEU A 4 -21.91 8.67 69.26
N ASN A 5 -21.23 7.54 69.10
CA ASN A 5 -20.00 7.51 68.32
C ASN A 5 -20.30 7.46 66.84
N PHE A 6 -19.94 8.51 66.09
CA PHE A 6 -20.00 8.57 64.62
C PHE A 6 -18.67 8.05 64.04
N THR A 7 -18.68 6.89 63.42
CA THR A 7 -17.53 6.38 62.67
C THR A 7 -17.66 6.85 61.21
N ILE A 8 -16.75 7.75 60.80
CA ILE A 8 -16.66 8.21 59.41
C ILE A 8 -15.80 7.21 58.62
N LEU A 9 -16.43 6.47 57.69
CA LEU A 9 -15.75 5.57 56.78
C LEU A 9 -15.28 6.37 55.57
N PHE A 10 -13.97 6.59 55.42
CA PHE A 10 -13.36 7.16 54.21
C PHE A 10 -13.26 6.11 53.13
N LEU A 11 -14.07 6.23 52.07
CA LEU A 11 -13.97 5.43 50.86
C LEU A 11 -12.87 6.03 49.99
N PHE A 12 -11.71 5.42 49.92
CA PHE A 12 -10.65 5.77 48.96
C PHE A 12 -11.04 5.15 47.59
N ALA A 13 -11.58 5.95 46.69
CA ALA A 13 -11.70 5.59 45.29
C ALA A 13 -10.31 5.75 44.62
N GLY A 14 -9.61 4.64 44.43
CA GLY A 14 -8.38 4.61 43.67
C GLY A 14 -8.65 4.93 42.20
N ILE A 15 -8.20 6.08 41.72
CA ILE A 15 -8.21 6.41 40.27
C ILE A 15 -7.07 5.63 39.63
N ALA A 16 -7.39 4.54 38.92
CA ALA A 16 -6.44 3.85 38.07
C ALA A 16 -6.14 4.74 36.85
N CYS A 17 -5.04 5.46 36.88
CA CYS A 17 -4.56 6.23 35.73
C CYS A 17 -3.86 5.25 34.78
N TYR A 18 -4.54 4.86 33.69
CA TYR A 18 -3.91 4.10 32.61
C TYR A 18 -3.07 5.08 31.77
N SER A 19 -1.75 4.91 31.84
CA SER A 19 -0.84 5.60 30.91
C SER A 19 -1.15 5.15 29.48
N GLN A 20 -1.38 6.08 28.56
CA GLN A 20 -1.46 5.75 27.14
C GLN A 20 -0.10 5.23 26.67
N PRO A 21 -0.08 4.19 25.81
CA PRO A 21 1.15 3.70 25.22
C PRO A 21 1.83 4.84 24.45
N GLN A 22 3.13 5.01 24.61
CA GLN A 22 3.91 5.93 23.80
C GLN A 22 4.10 5.30 22.43
N VAL A 23 3.60 5.96 21.37
CA VAL A 23 3.81 5.57 19.98
C VAL A 23 4.99 6.35 19.45
N GLY A 24 5.99 5.63 18.95
CA GLY A 24 7.14 6.18 18.24
C GLY A 24 7.09 5.80 16.77
N LEU A 25 7.66 6.64 15.90
CA LEU A 25 7.86 6.33 14.48
C LEU A 25 9.35 6.07 14.25
N THR A 26 9.64 5.04 13.45
CA THR A 26 10.99 4.73 12.99
C THR A 26 11.02 4.84 11.48
N LEU A 27 11.95 5.63 10.93
CA LEU A 27 12.17 5.71 9.50
C LEU A 27 12.75 4.38 9.01
N ILE A 28 12.09 3.74 8.05
CA ILE A 28 12.55 2.49 7.42
C ILE A 28 13.34 2.78 6.15
N ALA A 29 12.79 3.61 5.26
CA ALA A 29 13.42 3.99 4.00
C ALA A 29 12.92 5.36 3.54
N SER A 30 13.61 5.96 2.56
CA SER A 30 13.27 7.25 1.97
C SER A 30 13.78 7.32 0.52
N GLY A 31 13.40 8.39 -0.19
CA GLY A 31 13.87 8.64 -1.56
C GLY A 31 12.88 8.20 -2.64
N PHE A 32 11.64 7.90 -2.28
CA PHE A 32 10.56 7.56 -3.20
C PHE A 32 9.93 8.82 -3.82
N ASP A 33 9.49 8.71 -5.07
CA ASP A 33 8.82 9.80 -5.78
C ASP A 33 7.29 9.68 -5.64
N ASN A 34 6.69 10.57 -4.86
CA ASN A 34 5.25 10.58 -4.60
C ASN A 34 4.67 9.19 -4.25
N PRO A 35 5.15 8.51 -3.17
CA PRO A 35 4.67 7.19 -2.80
C PRO A 35 3.22 7.26 -2.32
N ILE A 36 2.36 6.40 -2.85
CA ILE A 36 0.90 6.43 -2.62
C ILE A 36 0.32 5.14 -2.07
N ASP A 37 0.99 4.00 -2.25
CA ASP A 37 0.56 2.71 -1.69
C ASP A 37 1.77 1.89 -1.26
N ILE A 38 1.54 1.00 -0.30
CA ILE A 38 2.51 0.02 0.17
C ILE A 38 1.84 -1.33 0.29
N THR A 39 2.44 -2.35 -0.28
CA THR A 39 1.90 -3.70 -0.25
C THR A 39 3.00 -4.74 -0.04
N ASN A 40 2.60 -6.00 0.10
CA ASN A 40 3.45 -7.14 0.41
C ASN A 40 3.03 -8.34 -0.44
N ALA A 41 4.00 -9.12 -0.89
CA ALA A 41 3.79 -10.32 -1.73
C ALA A 41 3.55 -11.61 -0.92
N GLY A 42 3.39 -11.51 0.41
CA GLY A 42 3.35 -12.65 1.32
C GLY A 42 4.74 -13.06 1.83
N ASP A 43 5.76 -12.23 1.60
CA ASP A 43 7.14 -12.38 2.06
C ASP A 43 7.61 -11.13 2.81
N ASP A 44 8.91 -11.03 3.13
CA ASP A 44 9.45 -9.94 3.94
C ASP A 44 9.76 -8.65 3.15
N ARG A 45 9.49 -8.63 1.84
CA ARG A 45 9.68 -7.44 1.00
C ARG A 45 8.47 -6.52 1.12
N LEU A 46 8.72 -5.20 1.02
CA LEU A 46 7.67 -4.19 0.88
C LEU A 46 7.77 -3.57 -0.51
N PHE A 47 6.64 -3.44 -1.18
CA PHE A 47 6.52 -2.86 -2.50
C PHE A 47 5.86 -1.49 -2.36
N ILE A 48 6.57 -0.46 -2.80
CA ILE A 48 6.15 0.94 -2.73
C ILE A 48 5.69 1.37 -4.10
N VAL A 49 4.42 1.73 -4.20
CA VAL A 49 3.83 2.26 -5.44
C VAL A 49 4.09 3.75 -5.51
N GLU A 50 4.76 4.19 -6.58
CA GLU A 50 5.11 5.57 -6.84
C GLU A 50 4.25 6.12 -7.97
N GLN A 51 3.65 7.27 -7.74
CA GLN A 51 2.63 7.86 -8.63
C GLN A 51 3.08 8.01 -10.09
N PRO A 52 4.36 8.35 -10.41
CA PRO A 52 4.81 8.49 -11.79
C PRO A 52 4.79 7.20 -12.61
N GLY A 53 4.73 6.01 -11.97
CA GLY A 53 4.63 4.74 -12.69
C GLY A 53 5.68 3.70 -12.32
N GLU A 54 6.39 3.88 -11.21
CA GLU A 54 7.35 2.91 -10.69
C GLU A 54 6.81 2.16 -9.46
N ILE A 55 7.31 0.97 -9.25
CA ILE A 55 7.14 0.21 -8.01
C ILE A 55 8.52 -0.15 -7.49
N SER A 56 8.89 0.41 -6.37
CA SER A 56 10.16 0.14 -5.69
C SER A 56 10.05 -0.99 -4.67
N ILE A 57 11.16 -1.70 -4.39
CA ILE A 57 11.24 -2.72 -3.34
C ILE A 57 12.10 -2.23 -2.18
N ILE A 58 11.57 -2.36 -0.96
CA ILE A 58 12.36 -2.37 0.27
C ILE A 58 12.56 -3.83 0.68
N GLN A 59 13.80 -4.27 0.74
CA GLN A 59 14.18 -5.61 1.20
C GLN A 59 13.98 -5.74 2.72
N SER A 60 13.94 -6.97 3.24
CA SER A 60 13.85 -7.25 4.68
C SER A 60 15.00 -6.62 5.50
N SER A 61 16.12 -6.32 4.86
CA SER A 61 17.24 -5.57 5.46
C SER A 61 16.97 -4.06 5.64
N GLY A 62 15.88 -3.52 5.06
CA GLY A 62 15.62 -2.09 4.97
C GLY A 62 16.29 -1.41 3.77
N THR A 63 17.00 -2.16 2.91
CA THR A 63 17.65 -1.62 1.72
C THR A 63 16.63 -1.47 0.59
N VAL A 64 16.61 -0.31 -0.05
CA VAL A 64 15.85 -0.09 -1.29
C VAL A 64 16.64 -0.62 -2.47
N ASN A 65 16.01 -1.41 -3.34
CA ASN A 65 16.65 -1.87 -4.57
C ASN A 65 16.94 -0.68 -5.49
N SER A 66 18.08 -0.71 -6.17
CA SER A 66 18.45 0.36 -7.10
C SER A 66 17.70 0.32 -8.43
N THR A 67 17.08 -0.80 -8.73
CA THR A 67 16.20 -0.99 -9.90
C THR A 67 14.78 -1.20 -9.39
N PRO A 68 13.78 -0.48 -9.93
CA PRO A 68 12.39 -0.68 -9.53
C PRO A 68 11.92 -2.10 -9.92
N PHE A 69 10.98 -2.62 -9.16
CA PHE A 69 10.29 -3.89 -9.48
C PHE A 69 9.53 -3.79 -10.81
N LEU A 70 8.80 -2.70 -11.00
CA LEU A 70 8.08 -2.38 -12.23
C LEU A 70 8.38 -0.93 -12.60
N ASP A 71 8.61 -0.69 -13.89
CA ASP A 71 8.66 0.64 -14.49
C ASP A 71 7.72 0.67 -15.71
N ILE A 72 6.61 1.40 -15.55
CA ILE A 72 5.61 1.65 -16.60
C ILE A 72 5.37 3.15 -16.82
N THR A 73 6.34 3.98 -16.46
CA THR A 73 6.29 5.45 -16.62
C THR A 73 5.94 5.87 -18.04
N SER A 74 6.32 5.05 -19.04
CA SER A 74 6.06 5.34 -20.46
C SER A 74 4.59 5.24 -20.89
N ILE A 75 3.73 4.57 -20.09
CA ILE A 75 2.31 4.35 -20.39
C ILE A 75 1.38 4.98 -19.36
N VAL A 76 1.94 5.46 -18.25
CA VAL A 76 1.20 6.14 -17.18
C VAL A 76 1.06 7.62 -17.50
N ASN A 77 -0.13 8.18 -17.27
CA ASN A 77 -0.37 9.61 -17.25
C ASN A 77 -0.45 10.08 -15.80
N ASP A 78 0.53 10.81 -15.34
CA ASP A 78 0.66 11.43 -14.01
C ASP A 78 0.46 12.96 -14.04
N GLY A 79 -0.07 13.50 -15.15
CA GLY A 79 -0.22 14.94 -15.36
C GLY A 79 -1.21 15.65 -14.43
N GLY A 80 -2.10 14.91 -13.76
CA GLY A 80 -3.01 15.42 -12.74
C GLY A 80 -2.64 14.95 -11.34
N SER A 81 -3.02 15.73 -10.32
CA SER A 81 -2.69 15.42 -8.91
C SER A 81 -3.22 14.07 -8.41
N GLU A 82 -4.26 13.52 -9.06
CA GLU A 82 -4.88 12.24 -8.71
C GLU A 82 -4.72 11.19 -9.82
N GLN A 83 -3.96 11.51 -10.88
CA GLN A 83 -3.60 10.60 -11.97
C GLN A 83 -2.24 9.97 -11.69
N GLY A 84 -1.97 8.83 -12.30
CA GLY A 84 -0.69 8.13 -12.13
C GLY A 84 -0.88 6.63 -11.97
N LEU A 85 0.14 5.96 -11.45
CA LEU A 85 0.07 4.59 -10.93
C LEU A 85 -0.51 4.65 -9.52
N LEU A 86 -1.73 4.13 -9.34
CA LEU A 86 -2.59 4.46 -8.21
C LEU A 86 -2.78 3.32 -7.19
N GLY A 87 -2.39 2.11 -7.53
CA GLY A 87 -2.50 0.99 -6.61
C GLY A 87 -2.01 -0.33 -7.19
N MET A 88 -1.75 -1.27 -6.30
CA MET A 88 -1.24 -2.59 -6.61
C MET A 88 -1.89 -3.66 -5.74
N ALA A 89 -2.07 -4.86 -6.29
CA ALA A 89 -2.44 -6.06 -5.54
C ALA A 89 -1.73 -7.29 -6.11
N PHE A 90 -1.14 -8.11 -5.25
CA PHE A 90 -0.65 -9.42 -5.64
C PHE A 90 -1.79 -10.41 -5.74
N HIS A 91 -1.69 -11.33 -6.71
CA HIS A 91 -2.61 -12.47 -6.77
C HIS A 91 -2.49 -13.33 -5.51
N PRO A 92 -3.57 -13.90 -4.95
CA PRO A 92 -3.49 -14.78 -3.78
C PRO A 92 -2.48 -15.93 -3.91
N ASP A 93 -2.32 -16.45 -5.14
CA ASP A 93 -1.32 -17.50 -5.46
C ASP A 93 -0.06 -16.93 -6.13
N TYR A 94 0.33 -15.68 -5.83
CA TYR A 94 1.49 -15.00 -6.45
C TYR A 94 2.76 -15.85 -6.42
N SER A 95 3.02 -16.53 -5.30
CA SER A 95 4.21 -17.38 -5.14
C SER A 95 4.30 -18.52 -6.17
N SER A 96 3.19 -18.90 -6.79
CA SER A 96 3.13 -19.98 -7.79
C SER A 96 2.94 -19.47 -9.22
N ASN A 97 2.19 -18.37 -9.41
CA ASN A 97 1.84 -17.88 -10.74
C ASN A 97 2.55 -16.58 -11.15
N GLY A 98 3.15 -15.86 -10.19
CA GLY A 98 3.86 -14.61 -10.43
C GLY A 98 2.99 -13.44 -10.89
N TYR A 99 1.66 -13.53 -10.71
CA TYR A 99 0.74 -12.49 -11.17
C TYR A 99 0.54 -11.40 -10.14
N PHE A 100 0.53 -10.15 -10.60
CA PHE A 100 0.09 -9.01 -9.82
C PHE A 100 -0.70 -8.05 -10.71
N TYR A 101 -1.43 -7.16 -10.08
CA TYR A 101 -2.37 -6.25 -10.72
C TYR A 101 -2.03 -4.84 -10.33
N VAL A 102 -2.18 -3.92 -11.26
CA VAL A 102 -2.02 -2.49 -11.02
C VAL A 102 -3.23 -1.73 -11.51
N HIS A 103 -3.55 -0.65 -10.82
CA HIS A 103 -4.49 0.36 -11.28
C HIS A 103 -3.70 1.63 -11.59
N TYR A 104 -3.84 2.13 -12.80
CA TYR A 104 -3.16 3.34 -13.22
C TYR A 104 -4.02 4.17 -14.17
N THR A 105 -3.68 5.44 -14.33
CA THR A 105 -4.25 6.30 -15.38
C THR A 105 -3.42 6.12 -16.63
N ASN A 106 -4.04 5.66 -17.73
CA ASN A 106 -3.35 5.43 -18.99
C ASN A 106 -3.10 6.75 -19.75
N SER A 107 -2.40 6.67 -20.88
CA SER A 107 -2.04 7.83 -21.69
C SER A 107 -3.24 8.61 -22.27
N ALA A 108 -4.43 7.99 -22.33
CA ALA A 108 -5.68 8.67 -22.73
C ALA A 108 -6.37 9.40 -21.57
N GLY A 109 -5.89 9.21 -20.33
CA GLY A 109 -6.49 9.75 -19.11
C GLY A 109 -7.53 8.84 -18.46
N ASP A 110 -7.74 7.63 -19.01
CA ASP A 110 -8.71 6.67 -18.48
C ASP A 110 -8.09 5.79 -17.38
N GLY A 111 -8.91 5.37 -16.42
CA GLY A 111 -8.51 4.40 -15.40
C GLY A 111 -8.31 3.02 -16.04
N GLN A 112 -7.13 2.43 -15.85
CA GLN A 112 -6.76 1.13 -16.39
C GLN A 112 -6.41 0.17 -15.27
N ILE A 113 -7.02 -1.02 -15.28
CA ILE A 113 -6.58 -2.15 -14.45
C ILE A 113 -5.94 -3.17 -15.37
N SER A 114 -4.68 -3.51 -15.08
CA SER A 114 -3.90 -4.48 -15.85
C SER A 114 -3.23 -5.49 -14.94
N ARG A 115 -3.08 -6.73 -15.45
CA ARG A 115 -2.24 -7.75 -14.83
C ARG A 115 -0.87 -7.72 -15.47
N PHE A 116 0.17 -7.89 -14.64
CA PHE A 116 1.55 -8.13 -15.04
C PHE A 116 2.07 -9.44 -14.45
N ASN A 117 3.23 -9.86 -14.93
CA ASN A 117 3.95 -11.03 -14.44
C ASN A 117 5.28 -10.60 -13.83
N VAL A 118 5.71 -11.31 -12.78
CA VAL A 118 7.12 -11.23 -12.36
C VAL A 118 8.01 -11.87 -13.44
N SER A 119 9.23 -11.37 -13.58
CA SER A 119 10.23 -11.96 -14.49
C SER A 119 10.54 -13.41 -14.06
N SER A 120 10.73 -14.28 -15.02
CA SER A 120 11.12 -15.67 -14.76
C SER A 120 12.55 -15.83 -14.25
N GLY A 121 13.38 -14.81 -14.37
CA GLY A 121 14.80 -14.85 -14.02
C GLY A 121 15.14 -14.14 -12.71
N ASP A 122 14.28 -13.23 -12.25
CA ASP A 122 14.53 -12.41 -11.07
C ASP A 122 13.20 -12.10 -10.36
N PRO A 123 13.00 -12.54 -9.10
CA PRO A 123 11.77 -12.27 -8.35
C PRO A 123 11.64 -10.80 -7.92
N ASP A 124 12.68 -10.00 -8.04
CA ASP A 124 12.70 -8.58 -7.73
C ASP A 124 12.44 -7.67 -8.96
N ILE A 125 12.21 -8.27 -10.13
CA ILE A 125 11.94 -7.56 -11.38
C ILE A 125 10.66 -8.10 -12.02
N ALA A 126 9.74 -7.22 -12.37
CA ALA A 126 8.58 -7.56 -13.19
C ALA A 126 8.94 -7.53 -14.69
N ASP A 127 8.19 -8.29 -15.48
CA ASP A 127 8.22 -8.16 -16.94
C ASP A 127 7.27 -7.03 -17.35
N ASN A 128 7.79 -5.84 -17.60
CA ASN A 128 7.02 -4.66 -18.00
C ASN A 128 6.36 -4.78 -19.38
N LEU A 129 6.73 -5.80 -20.17
CA LEU A 129 6.10 -6.11 -21.46
C LEU A 129 5.00 -7.16 -21.34
N SER A 130 4.79 -7.72 -20.16
CA SER A 130 3.77 -8.75 -19.91
C SER A 130 2.38 -8.19 -19.64
N GLU A 131 2.16 -6.90 -19.86
CA GLU A 131 0.86 -6.28 -19.60
C GLU A 131 -0.30 -7.03 -20.25
N PHE A 132 -1.30 -7.32 -19.44
CA PHE A 132 -2.59 -7.86 -19.89
C PHE A 132 -3.71 -6.95 -19.34
N PRO A 133 -4.27 -6.05 -20.18
CA PRO A 133 -5.38 -5.18 -19.80
C PRO A 133 -6.62 -5.99 -19.40
N ILE A 134 -7.24 -5.66 -18.28
CA ILE A 134 -8.44 -6.31 -17.74
C ILE A 134 -9.65 -5.42 -17.88
N LEU A 135 -9.51 -4.16 -17.43
CA LEU A 135 -10.62 -3.21 -17.40
C LEU A 135 -10.11 -1.81 -17.68
N THR A 136 -10.77 -1.14 -18.61
CA THR A 136 -10.59 0.31 -18.84
C THR A 136 -11.87 1.03 -18.48
N VAL A 137 -11.77 2.07 -17.67
CA VAL A 137 -12.89 2.92 -17.25
C VAL A 137 -12.64 4.33 -17.74
N SER A 138 -13.52 4.84 -18.57
CA SER A 138 -13.39 6.21 -19.08
C SER A 138 -13.52 7.23 -17.95
N GLN A 139 -12.53 8.13 -17.89
CA GLN A 139 -12.43 9.19 -16.88
C GLN A 139 -12.44 10.56 -17.58
N PRO A 140 -13.59 11.28 -17.56
CA PRO A 140 -13.69 12.57 -18.23
C PRO A 140 -12.94 13.71 -17.53
N TYR A 141 -12.44 13.47 -16.30
CA TYR A 141 -11.77 14.47 -15.47
C TYR A 141 -10.46 13.92 -14.89
N SER A 142 -9.52 14.81 -14.60
CA SER A 142 -8.21 14.45 -14.03
C SER A 142 -8.22 14.20 -12.51
N ASN A 143 -9.40 14.19 -11.89
CA ASN A 143 -9.58 13.93 -10.47
C ASN A 143 -10.59 12.82 -10.22
N HIS A 144 -10.61 12.28 -9.00
CA HIS A 144 -11.45 11.16 -8.57
C HIS A 144 -11.17 9.86 -9.34
N ASN A 145 -9.88 9.60 -9.60
CA ASN A 145 -9.44 8.47 -10.43
C ASN A 145 -9.40 7.13 -9.68
N GLY A 146 -9.73 7.10 -8.39
CA GLY A 146 -9.71 5.87 -7.59
C GLY A 146 -8.32 5.51 -7.12
N GLY A 147 -7.97 4.21 -7.13
CA GLY A 147 -6.62 3.74 -6.77
C GLY A 147 -6.58 2.37 -6.13
N CYS A 148 -7.18 2.21 -4.97
CA CYS A 148 -7.07 0.99 -4.19
C CYS A 148 -7.74 -0.21 -4.90
N ILE A 149 -6.94 -1.24 -5.17
CA ILE A 149 -7.40 -2.56 -5.62
C ILE A 149 -6.97 -3.62 -4.61
N LYS A 150 -7.84 -4.55 -4.28
CA LYS A 150 -7.56 -5.63 -3.32
C LYS A 150 -8.35 -6.87 -3.69
N PHE A 151 -7.78 -8.04 -3.40
CA PHE A 151 -8.54 -9.28 -3.44
C PHE A 151 -9.41 -9.43 -2.20
N GLY A 152 -10.63 -9.93 -2.38
CA GLY A 152 -11.51 -10.29 -1.27
C GLY A 152 -11.09 -11.61 -0.59
N PRO A 153 -11.73 -11.97 0.54
CA PRO A 153 -11.45 -13.23 1.24
C PRO A 153 -11.86 -14.47 0.44
N ASP A 154 -12.58 -14.29 -0.65
CA ASP A 154 -12.99 -15.30 -1.64
C ASP A 154 -11.99 -15.44 -2.81
N ASN A 155 -10.87 -14.70 -2.76
CA ASN A 155 -9.82 -14.66 -3.78
C ASN A 155 -10.24 -14.01 -5.11
N TYR A 156 -11.26 -13.11 -5.07
CA TYR A 156 -11.70 -12.29 -6.20
C TYR A 156 -11.64 -10.80 -5.89
#